data_162072706e9dc18a6736f27c761dd32c
#
_entry.id   162072706e9dc18a6736f27c761dd32c
#
_cell.length_a   1.000
_cell.length_b   1.000
_cell.length_c   1.000
_cell.angle_alpha   90.00
_cell.angle_beta   90.00
_cell.angle_gamma   90.00
#
_symmetry.space_group_name_H-M   'P 1'
#
loop_
_entity.id
_entity.type
_entity.pdbx_description
1 polymer ?
#
loop_
_entity_poly.entity_id
_entity_poly.type
_entity_poly.pdbx_seq_one_letter_code
_entity_poly.pdbx_strand_id
1 'polypeptide(L)'
;LGDVYKRQFLDKEIMALAGRIPLKYRVNEENTKYAMRKAALRRMPEKWAGKKKLGFPVPTRVWLKEEKYYNMVKEEFTGSNAEKFFHTEKLIKLLDDHRAGKADNSRRVWTVYTFLIWYKQFFPEAA
;
A
#
# COMPACT_ATOMS: atom_id res chain seq x y z
N LEU A 1 7.36 1.17 -26.43
CA LEU A 1 8.71 1.09 -25.80
C LEU A 1 8.69 1.23 -24.27
N GLY A 2 7.85 2.10 -23.70
CA GLY A 2 7.78 2.27 -22.23
C GLY A 2 7.33 1.03 -21.45
N ASP A 3 6.50 0.17 -22.01
CA ASP A 3 6.00 -1.05 -21.37
C ASP A 3 7.05 -2.15 -21.29
N VAL A 4 7.97 -2.24 -22.24
CA VAL A 4 9.05 -3.24 -22.25
C VAL A 4 9.97 -3.04 -21.04
N TYR A 5 10.34 -1.80 -20.74
CA TYR A 5 11.20 -1.49 -19.59
C TYR A 5 10.52 -1.68 -18.24
N LYS A 6 9.20 -1.50 -18.17
CA LYS A 6 8.44 -1.66 -16.91
C LYS A 6 8.22 -3.12 -16.53
N ARG A 7 8.24 -4.04 -17.51
CA ARG A 7 7.88 -5.45 -17.32
C ARG A 7 9.04 -6.43 -17.52
N GLN A 8 10.28 -5.97 -17.52
CA GLN A 8 11.47 -6.81 -17.75
C GLN A 8 11.48 -8.10 -16.93
N PHE A 9 11.09 -8.04 -15.66
CA PHE A 9 11.06 -9.20 -14.77
C PHE A 9 9.80 -10.06 -14.89
N LEU A 10 8.84 -9.69 -15.74
CA LEU A 10 7.63 -10.45 -16.04
C LEU A 10 7.71 -11.16 -17.40
N ASP A 11 8.87 -11.10 -18.04
CA ASP A 11 9.15 -11.86 -19.26
C ASP A 11 9.02 -13.37 -19.02
N LYS A 12 8.53 -14.11 -20.01
CA LYS A 12 8.27 -15.55 -19.91
C LYS A 12 9.51 -16.35 -19.54
N GLU A 13 10.65 -16.02 -20.13
CA GLU A 13 11.90 -16.72 -19.89
C GLU A 13 12.42 -16.41 -18.47
N ILE A 14 12.30 -15.18 -18.03
CA ILE A 14 12.67 -14.77 -16.66
C ILE A 14 11.76 -15.46 -15.63
N MET A 15 10.46 -15.56 -15.90
CA MET A 15 9.52 -16.25 -15.02
C MET A 15 9.80 -17.75 -14.97
N ALA A 16 10.07 -18.38 -16.13
CA ALA A 16 10.43 -19.80 -16.20
C ALA A 16 11.75 -20.09 -15.45
N LEU A 17 12.75 -19.23 -15.63
CA LEU A 17 14.01 -19.31 -14.88
C LEU A 17 13.78 -19.18 -13.37
N ALA A 18 13.01 -18.17 -12.94
CA ALA A 18 12.70 -17.94 -11.55
C ALA A 18 11.96 -19.14 -10.91
N GLY A 19 11.04 -19.77 -11.66
CA GLY A 19 10.35 -20.98 -11.22
C GLY A 19 11.28 -22.18 -10.98
N ARG A 20 12.38 -22.28 -11.73
CA ARG A 20 13.36 -23.36 -11.61
C ARG A 20 14.36 -23.16 -10.45
N ILE A 21 14.49 -21.95 -9.90
CA ILE A 21 15.36 -21.70 -8.76
C ILE A 21 14.73 -22.30 -7.51
N PRO A 22 15.41 -23.19 -6.76
CA PRO A 22 14.91 -23.73 -5.50
C PRO A 22 14.57 -22.63 -4.49
N LEU A 23 13.52 -22.85 -3.68
CA LEU A 23 12.98 -21.85 -2.75
C LEU A 23 14.04 -21.23 -1.83
N LYS A 24 14.95 -22.06 -1.29
CA LYS A 24 16.06 -21.62 -0.42
C LYS A 24 16.99 -20.57 -1.04
N TYR A 25 17.03 -20.48 -2.36
CA TYR A 25 17.80 -19.45 -3.09
C TYR A 25 16.95 -18.27 -3.54
N ARG A 26 15.61 -18.39 -3.54
CA ARG A 26 14.71 -17.27 -3.83
C ARG A 26 14.50 -16.39 -2.62
N VAL A 27 14.30 -17.04 -1.47
CA VAL A 27 13.95 -16.38 -0.19
C VAL A 27 14.80 -17.02 0.92
N ASN A 28 15.30 -16.22 1.83
CA ASN A 28 15.86 -16.62 3.10
C ASN A 28 15.33 -15.72 4.23
N GLU A 29 15.74 -15.96 5.46
CA GLU A 29 15.29 -15.21 6.64
C GLU A 29 15.52 -13.69 6.52
N GLU A 30 16.58 -13.29 5.85
CA GLU A 30 16.98 -11.89 5.70
C GLU A 30 16.42 -11.23 4.44
N ASN A 31 16.06 -12.02 3.40
CA ASN A 31 15.95 -11.50 2.06
C ASN A 31 14.96 -12.24 1.18
N THR A 32 13.96 -11.53 0.69
CA THR A 32 12.95 -12.07 -0.26
C THR A 32 13.43 -12.08 -1.72
N LYS A 33 14.64 -11.63 -2.01
CA LYS A 33 15.22 -11.53 -3.35
C LYS A 33 16.68 -12.05 -3.38
N TYR A 34 16.94 -13.13 -2.66
CA TYR A 34 18.32 -13.57 -2.40
C TYR A 34 19.13 -13.83 -3.66
N ALA A 35 18.68 -14.70 -4.57
CA ALA A 35 19.39 -14.98 -5.82
C ALA A 35 19.62 -13.72 -6.68
N MET A 36 18.59 -12.88 -6.80
CA MET A 36 18.69 -11.63 -7.57
C MET A 36 19.73 -10.68 -6.98
N ARG A 37 19.78 -10.54 -5.65
CA ARG A 37 20.80 -9.70 -4.97
C ARG A 37 22.19 -10.24 -5.13
N LYS A 38 22.37 -11.57 -5.05
CA LYS A 38 23.67 -12.22 -5.31
C LYS A 38 24.14 -12.02 -6.75
N ALA A 39 23.24 -12.12 -7.71
CA ALA A 39 23.55 -11.82 -9.11
C ALA A 39 23.92 -10.33 -9.31
N ALA A 40 23.17 -9.44 -8.68
CA ALA A 40 23.40 -7.99 -8.75
C ALA A 40 24.77 -7.58 -8.19
N LEU A 41 25.26 -8.22 -7.12
CA LEU A 41 26.56 -7.97 -6.54
C LEU A 41 27.74 -8.20 -7.52
N ARG A 42 27.53 -9.01 -8.56
CA ARG A 42 28.54 -9.23 -9.61
C ARG A 42 28.62 -8.11 -10.63
N ARG A 43 27.61 -7.22 -10.67
CA ARG A 43 27.44 -6.23 -11.73
C ARG A 43 27.31 -4.80 -11.20
N MET A 44 27.06 -4.63 -9.91
CA MET A 44 26.86 -3.31 -9.30
C MET A 44 27.44 -3.26 -7.88
N PRO A 45 27.79 -2.06 -7.38
CA PRO A 45 28.30 -1.87 -6.04
C PRO A 45 27.34 -2.42 -4.96
N GLU A 46 27.88 -2.95 -3.89
CA GLU A 46 27.14 -3.55 -2.76
C GLU A 46 26.07 -2.63 -2.19
N LYS A 47 26.38 -1.34 -2.06
CA LYS A 47 25.42 -0.30 -1.61
C LYS A 47 24.10 -0.34 -2.38
N TRP A 48 24.13 -0.67 -3.67
CA TRP A 48 22.93 -0.73 -4.51
C TRP A 48 22.30 -2.13 -4.53
N ALA A 49 23.11 -3.17 -4.65
CA ALA A 49 22.64 -4.56 -4.64
C ALA A 49 21.99 -4.93 -3.30
N GLY A 50 22.53 -4.44 -2.19
CA GLY A 50 22.04 -4.65 -0.83
C GLY A 50 20.93 -3.70 -0.38
N LYS A 51 20.56 -2.68 -1.17
CA LYS A 51 19.60 -1.65 -0.77
C LYS A 51 18.28 -2.25 -0.27
N LYS A 52 17.89 -1.86 0.94
CA LYS A 52 16.59 -2.26 1.51
C LYS A 52 15.45 -1.75 0.60
N LYS A 53 14.47 -2.61 0.35
CA LYS A 53 13.29 -2.22 -0.44
C LYS A 53 12.58 -1.08 0.28
N LEU A 54 12.52 0.08 -0.35
CA LEU A 54 11.63 1.17 0.00
C LEU A 54 10.39 1.01 -0.90
N GLY A 55 9.19 0.93 -0.30
CA GLY A 55 7.94 1.01 -1.07
C GLY A 55 7.77 2.42 -1.68
N PHE A 56 6.66 2.64 -2.34
CA PHE A 56 6.17 3.98 -2.68
C PHE A 56 5.14 4.40 -1.61
N PRO A 57 5.57 4.93 -0.47
CA PRO A 57 4.65 5.32 0.58
C PRO A 57 3.86 6.54 0.10
N VAL A 58 2.56 6.36 -0.07
CA VAL A 58 1.65 7.51 -0.17
C VAL A 58 1.61 8.14 1.23
N PRO A 59 1.83 9.45 1.36
CA PRO A 59 1.95 10.11 2.65
C PRO A 59 0.59 10.34 3.35
N THR A 60 -0.32 9.36 3.27
CA THR A 60 -1.65 9.40 3.91
C THR A 60 -1.57 9.70 5.40
N ARG A 61 -0.51 9.23 6.06
CA ARG A 61 -0.26 9.52 7.47
C ARG A 61 -0.12 11.01 7.76
N VAL A 62 0.46 11.77 6.83
CA VAL A 62 0.63 13.23 6.96
C VAL A 62 -0.65 13.94 6.52
N TRP A 63 -1.15 13.59 5.34
CA TRP A 63 -2.34 14.24 4.77
C TRP A 63 -3.56 14.18 5.68
N LEU A 64 -3.84 13.04 6.31
CA LEU A 64 -4.99 12.89 7.21
C LEU A 64 -4.93 13.77 8.48
N LYS A 65 -3.81 14.44 8.73
CA LYS A 65 -3.69 15.45 9.79
C LYS A 65 -4.02 16.86 9.32
N GLU A 66 -3.93 17.11 8.01
CA GLU A 66 -4.28 18.37 7.40
C GLU A 66 -5.81 18.54 7.40
N GLU A 67 -6.26 19.75 7.70
CA GLU A 67 -7.68 20.06 7.86
C GLU A 67 -8.51 19.69 6.64
N LYS A 68 -8.01 19.96 5.44
CA LYS A 68 -8.67 19.65 4.18
C LYS A 68 -9.01 18.15 4.06
N TYR A 69 -8.02 17.29 4.25
CA TYR A 69 -8.20 15.84 4.08
C TYR A 69 -8.94 15.22 5.27
N TYR A 70 -8.73 15.75 6.45
CA TYR A 70 -9.49 15.36 7.63
C TYR A 70 -11.00 15.60 7.41
N ASN A 71 -11.40 16.80 6.96
CA ASN A 71 -12.80 17.13 6.74
C ASN A 71 -13.41 16.29 5.63
N MET A 72 -12.68 16.05 4.54
CA MET A 72 -13.11 15.20 3.43
C MET A 72 -13.41 13.76 3.89
N VAL A 73 -12.54 13.18 4.72
CA VAL A 73 -12.73 11.83 5.26
C VAL A 73 -13.86 11.82 6.29
N LYS A 74 -13.95 12.85 7.13
CA LYS A 74 -15.00 12.98 8.15
C LYS A 74 -16.39 13.02 7.52
N GLU A 75 -16.57 13.75 6.44
CA GLU A 75 -17.83 13.82 5.69
C GLU A 75 -18.28 12.43 5.23
N GLU A 76 -17.40 11.64 4.62
CA GLU A 76 -17.73 10.28 4.20
C GLU A 76 -18.00 9.35 5.40
N PHE A 77 -17.31 9.53 6.52
CA PHE A 77 -17.49 8.71 7.73
C PHE A 77 -18.78 9.01 8.49
N THR A 78 -19.38 10.17 8.27
CA THR A 78 -20.69 10.55 8.84
C THR A 78 -21.85 10.43 7.84
N GLY A 79 -21.55 9.97 6.62
CA GLY A 79 -22.56 9.77 5.60
C GLY A 79 -23.36 8.47 5.76
N SER A 80 -24.54 8.41 5.13
CA SER A 80 -25.46 7.26 5.16
C SER A 80 -24.80 5.94 4.76
N ASN A 81 -23.86 5.97 3.82
CA ASN A 81 -23.12 4.77 3.41
C ASN A 81 -22.22 4.22 4.51
N ALA A 82 -21.63 5.08 5.33
CA ALA A 82 -20.83 4.61 6.46
C ALA A 82 -21.69 3.92 7.52
N GLU A 83 -22.89 4.45 7.80
CA GLU A 83 -23.83 3.88 8.78
C GLU A 83 -24.30 2.47 8.40
N LYS A 84 -24.38 2.16 7.10
CA LYS A 84 -24.76 0.82 6.64
C LYS A 84 -23.77 -0.28 7.04
N PHE A 85 -22.48 0.05 7.13
CA PHE A 85 -21.41 -0.95 7.27
C PHE A 85 -20.63 -0.83 8.56
N PHE A 86 -20.61 0.36 9.18
CA PHE A 86 -19.73 0.67 10.27
C PHE A 86 -20.39 1.43 11.42
N HIS A 87 -19.82 1.34 12.59
CA HIS A 87 -20.14 2.25 13.69
C HIS A 87 -19.43 3.59 13.46
N THR A 88 -20.15 4.60 13.01
CA THR A 88 -19.59 5.89 12.62
C THR A 88 -18.81 6.57 13.74
N GLU A 89 -19.28 6.49 14.99
CA GLU A 89 -18.56 7.02 16.16
C GLU A 89 -17.15 6.43 16.30
N LYS A 90 -16.99 5.11 16.03
CA LYS A 90 -15.68 4.46 16.07
C LYS A 90 -14.78 4.92 14.92
N LEU A 91 -15.35 5.18 13.75
CA LEU A 91 -14.60 5.71 12.61
C LEU A 91 -14.09 7.12 12.89
N ILE A 92 -14.96 7.99 13.41
CA ILE A 92 -14.57 9.35 13.79
C ILE A 92 -13.51 9.32 14.87
N LYS A 93 -13.66 8.47 15.89
CA LYS A 93 -12.61 8.31 16.92
C LYS A 93 -11.26 7.89 16.34
N LEU A 94 -11.23 6.96 15.37
CA LEU A 94 -9.98 6.55 14.70
C LEU A 94 -9.33 7.73 13.96
N LEU A 95 -10.14 8.55 13.29
CA LEU A 95 -9.68 9.71 12.54
C LEU A 95 -9.15 10.80 13.50
N ASP A 96 -9.88 11.09 14.58
CA ASP A 96 -9.51 12.08 15.59
C ASP A 96 -8.23 11.69 16.33
N ASP A 97 -8.12 10.43 16.76
CA ASP A 97 -6.92 9.92 17.43
C ASP A 97 -5.69 9.99 16.50
N HIS A 98 -5.89 9.78 15.19
CA HIS A 98 -4.82 9.94 14.21
C HIS A 98 -4.41 11.41 14.03
N ARG A 99 -5.38 12.32 13.88
CA ARG A 99 -5.13 13.76 13.75
C ARG A 99 -4.41 14.32 14.96
N ALA A 100 -4.86 13.92 16.15
CA ALA A 100 -4.26 14.33 17.43
C ALA A 100 -2.88 13.69 17.70
N GLY A 101 -2.43 12.75 16.85
CA GLY A 101 -1.16 12.05 17.02
C GLY A 101 -1.14 11.01 18.14
N LYS A 102 -2.30 10.65 18.70
CA LYS A 102 -2.42 9.63 19.76
C LYS A 102 -2.09 8.23 19.25
N ALA A 103 -2.47 7.94 17.99
CA ALA A 103 -2.20 6.66 17.33
C ALA A 103 -2.04 6.84 15.82
N ASP A 104 -1.22 5.99 15.17
CA ASP A 104 -1.17 5.94 13.71
C ASP A 104 -2.27 5.03 13.16
N ASN A 105 -3.41 5.61 12.88
CA ASN A 105 -4.57 4.95 12.28
C ASN A 105 -4.65 5.17 10.76
N SER A 106 -3.64 5.77 10.12
CA SER A 106 -3.69 6.19 8.71
C SER A 106 -4.13 5.07 7.77
N ARG A 107 -3.58 3.87 7.94
CA ARG A 107 -3.94 2.72 7.10
C ARG A 107 -5.39 2.29 7.27
N ARG A 108 -5.90 2.24 8.51
CA ARG A 108 -7.30 1.86 8.81
C ARG A 108 -8.26 2.88 8.23
N VAL A 109 -8.01 4.15 8.51
CA VAL A 109 -8.80 5.29 7.98
C VAL A 109 -8.82 5.26 6.47
N TRP A 110 -7.67 5.12 5.82
CA TRP A 110 -7.56 5.07 4.37
C TRP A 110 -8.32 3.89 3.76
N THR A 111 -8.24 2.71 4.37
CA THR A 111 -8.94 1.51 3.87
C THR A 111 -10.45 1.70 3.89
N VAL A 112 -11.00 2.21 5.00
CA VAL A 112 -12.45 2.45 5.11
C VAL A 112 -12.89 3.57 4.16
N TYR A 113 -12.12 4.66 4.10
CA TYR A 113 -12.42 5.77 3.21
C TYR A 113 -12.47 5.34 1.73
N THR A 114 -11.47 4.59 1.27
CA THR A 114 -11.45 4.11 -0.12
C THR A 114 -12.60 3.13 -0.41
N PHE A 115 -12.99 2.30 0.55
CA PHE A 115 -14.16 1.44 0.43
C PHE A 115 -15.44 2.27 0.27
N LEU A 116 -15.65 3.31 1.08
CA LEU A 116 -16.85 4.14 1.01
C LEU A 116 -16.94 4.90 -0.33
N ILE A 117 -15.83 5.46 -0.81
CA ILE A 117 -15.77 6.11 -2.12
C ILE A 117 -16.08 5.12 -3.25
N TRP A 118 -15.48 3.93 -3.19
CA TRP A 118 -15.76 2.87 -4.15
C TRP A 118 -17.25 2.46 -4.12
N TYR A 119 -17.80 2.25 -2.93
CA TYR A 119 -19.20 1.87 -2.78
C TYR A 119 -20.16 2.93 -3.36
N LYS A 120 -19.94 4.19 -3.03
CA LYS A 120 -20.72 5.33 -3.55
C LYS A 120 -20.68 5.41 -5.09
N GLN A 121 -19.54 5.09 -5.68
CA GLN A 121 -19.36 5.14 -7.14
C GLN A 121 -20.04 3.97 -7.87
N PHE A 122 -19.99 2.78 -7.32
CA PHE A 122 -20.45 1.57 -8.00
C PHE A 122 -21.88 1.14 -7.60
N PHE A 123 -22.41 1.69 -6.49
CA PHE A 123 -23.76 1.40 -5.99
C PHE A 123 -24.53 2.69 -5.69
N PRO A 124 -24.73 3.58 -6.68
CA PRO A 124 -25.37 4.89 -6.45
C PRO A 124 -26.85 4.78 -6.02
N GLU A 125 -27.55 3.70 -6.43
CA GLU A 125 -28.97 3.48 -6.04
C GLU A 125 -29.13 3.00 -4.60
N ALA A 126 -28.05 2.58 -3.96
CA ALA A 126 -28.04 2.14 -2.58
C ALA A 126 -27.47 3.19 -1.62
N ALA A 127 -27.17 4.39 -2.13
CA ALA A 127 -26.54 5.47 -1.38
C ALA A 127 -27.56 6.38 -0.69
#